data_beeb4d65caadca6f46aa94420c2efad3
#
_entry.id   beeb4d65caadca6f46aa94420c2efad3
#
_cell.length_a   1.000
_cell.length_b   1.000
_cell.length_c   1.000
_cell.angle_alpha   90.00
_cell.angle_beta   90.00
_cell.angle_gamma   90.00
#
_symmetry.space_group_name_H-M   'P 1'
#
loop_
_entity.id
_entity.type
_entity.pdbx_description
1 polymer ?
#
loop_
_entity_poly.entity_id
_entity_poly.type
_entity_poly.pdbx_seq_one_letter_code
_entity_poly.pdbx_strand_id
1 'polypeptide(L)'
;MNINFRKFRESDREDYLRMANSFYSPPAVLHEPDEAVFIANFNEALKPDGRLIAYIVEADGKTAGFGFSTLKFETEVGGTTLWLEELYLEPEYRGCGIGGSYFEFVKSEFGGKVK
;
A
#
# COMPACT_ATOMS: atom_id res chain seq x y z
N MET A 1 7.29 1.44 19.68
CA MET A 1 6.09 1.30 18.84
C MET A 1 6.20 0.01 18.04
N ASN A 2 5.19 -0.82 18.12
CA ASN A 2 5.20 -2.13 17.46
C ASN A 2 4.54 -2.01 16.09
N ILE A 3 5.31 -2.14 15.02
CA ILE A 3 4.83 -1.98 13.64
C ILE A 3 4.65 -3.36 13.02
N ASN A 4 3.51 -3.57 12.36
CA ASN A 4 3.20 -4.82 11.68
C ASN A 4 2.61 -4.51 10.31
N PHE A 5 2.93 -5.35 9.32
CA PHE A 5 2.39 -5.25 7.96
C PHE A 5 1.63 -6.54 7.67
N ARG A 6 0.35 -6.42 7.37
CA ARG A 6 -0.49 -7.58 7.12
C ARG A 6 -1.34 -7.40 5.87
N LYS A 7 -1.82 -8.50 5.34
CA LYS A 7 -2.70 -8.46 4.17
C LYS A 7 -4.01 -7.75 4.49
N PHE A 8 -4.62 -7.17 3.46
CA PHE A 8 -5.94 -6.56 3.57
C PHE A 8 -6.99 -7.60 3.95
N ARG A 9 -8.00 -7.17 4.70
CA ARG A 9 -9.18 -7.96 5.08
C ARG A 9 -10.43 -7.18 4.73
N GLU A 10 -11.56 -7.89 4.60
CA GLU A 10 -12.86 -7.24 4.37
C GLU A 10 -13.14 -6.14 5.40
N SER A 11 -12.77 -6.39 6.65
CA SER A 11 -13.01 -5.44 7.74
C SER A 11 -12.20 -4.14 7.61
N ASP A 12 -11.26 -4.06 6.69
CA ASP A 12 -10.44 -2.86 6.48
C ASP A 12 -11.12 -1.83 5.57
N ARG A 13 -12.29 -2.14 5.01
CA ARG A 13 -12.92 -1.33 3.98
C ARG A 13 -13.11 0.14 4.40
N GLU A 14 -13.71 0.36 5.55
CA GLU A 14 -13.99 1.73 6.01
C GLU A 14 -12.71 2.52 6.25
N ASP A 15 -11.74 1.92 6.92
CA ASP A 15 -10.47 2.57 7.19
C ASP A 15 -9.73 2.88 5.89
N TYR A 16 -9.72 1.92 4.96
CA TYR A 16 -9.04 2.14 3.69
C TYR A 16 -9.69 3.26 2.89
N LEU A 17 -11.02 3.26 2.76
CA LEU A 17 -11.70 4.31 2.00
C LEU A 17 -11.44 5.69 2.60
N ARG A 18 -11.43 5.80 3.91
CA ARG A 18 -11.12 7.04 4.60
C ARG A 18 -9.69 7.49 4.31
N MET A 19 -8.74 6.56 4.40
CA MET A 19 -7.33 6.88 4.16
C MET A 19 -7.08 7.24 2.70
N ALA A 20 -7.69 6.53 1.76
CA ALA A 20 -7.55 6.81 0.33
C ALA A 20 -8.12 8.19 0.01
N ASN A 21 -9.25 8.53 0.60
CA ASN A 21 -9.84 9.84 0.43
C ASN A 21 -8.90 10.94 0.91
N SER A 22 -8.25 10.74 2.05
CA SER A 22 -7.27 11.70 2.57
C SER A 22 -6.06 11.82 1.66
N PHE A 23 -5.58 10.68 1.14
CA PHE A 23 -4.40 10.64 0.29
C PHE A 23 -4.62 11.40 -1.02
N TYR A 24 -5.81 11.27 -1.59
CA TYR A 24 -6.14 11.86 -2.89
C TYR A 24 -6.92 13.17 -2.80
N SER A 25 -6.99 13.77 -1.63
CA SER A 25 -7.65 15.07 -1.46
C SER A 25 -6.69 16.22 -1.77
N PRO A 26 -7.20 17.37 -2.27
CA PRO A 26 -6.37 18.56 -2.43
C PRO A 26 -5.74 18.97 -1.07
N PRO A 27 -4.52 19.52 -1.06
CA PRO A 27 -3.72 19.91 -2.22
C PRO A 27 -2.80 18.82 -2.79
N ALA A 28 -2.88 17.59 -2.30
CA ALA A 28 -1.98 16.52 -2.72
C ALA A 28 -2.17 16.16 -4.19
N VAL A 29 -3.40 16.24 -4.70
CA VAL A 29 -3.72 15.96 -6.10
C VAL A 29 -4.60 17.06 -6.67
N LEU A 30 -4.66 17.13 -8.01
CA LEU A 30 -5.44 18.16 -8.71
C LEU A 30 -6.88 17.74 -8.98
N HIS A 31 -7.22 16.48 -8.76
CA HIS A 31 -8.55 15.93 -9.06
C HIS A 31 -9.30 15.62 -7.79
N GLU A 32 -10.63 15.66 -7.88
CA GLU A 32 -11.48 15.17 -6.79
C GLU A 32 -11.24 13.67 -6.59
N PRO A 33 -11.30 13.18 -5.35
CA PRO A 33 -11.23 11.75 -5.10
C PRO A 33 -12.37 11.00 -5.80
N ASP A 34 -12.06 9.83 -6.35
CA ASP A 34 -13.05 8.98 -7.02
C ASP A 34 -13.21 7.68 -6.22
N GLU A 35 -14.33 7.60 -5.51
CA GLU A 35 -14.57 6.46 -4.64
C GLU A 35 -14.68 5.14 -5.42
N ALA A 36 -15.17 5.20 -6.66
CA ALA A 36 -15.25 3.98 -7.48
C ALA A 36 -13.87 3.41 -7.77
N VAL A 37 -12.86 4.27 -7.94
CA VAL A 37 -11.48 3.83 -8.12
C VAL A 37 -10.98 3.18 -6.83
N PHE A 38 -11.26 3.78 -5.68
CA PHE A 38 -10.83 3.24 -4.39
C PHE A 38 -11.46 1.88 -4.13
N ILE A 39 -12.74 1.72 -4.44
CA ILE A 39 -13.44 0.44 -4.27
C ILE A 39 -12.82 -0.63 -5.17
N ALA A 40 -12.49 -0.28 -6.41
CA ALA A 40 -11.83 -1.21 -7.32
C ALA A 40 -10.47 -1.66 -6.77
N ASN A 41 -9.70 -0.72 -6.21
CA ASN A 41 -8.40 -1.02 -5.61
C ASN A 41 -8.55 -1.93 -4.40
N PHE A 42 -9.55 -1.64 -3.55
CA PHE A 42 -9.81 -2.47 -2.38
C PHE A 42 -10.17 -3.90 -2.77
N ASN A 43 -11.04 -4.04 -3.76
CA ASN A 43 -11.45 -5.37 -4.22
C ASN A 43 -10.26 -6.14 -4.80
N GLU A 44 -9.39 -5.47 -5.54
CA GLU A 44 -8.20 -6.11 -6.08
C GLU A 44 -7.25 -6.52 -4.95
N ALA A 45 -7.12 -5.68 -3.91
CA ALA A 45 -6.25 -5.96 -2.78
C ALA A 45 -6.68 -7.19 -1.99
N LEU A 46 -7.97 -7.53 -2.01
CA LEU A 46 -8.49 -8.70 -1.29
C LEU A 46 -8.24 -10.02 -2.02
N LYS A 47 -7.93 -9.98 -3.31
CA LYS A 47 -7.75 -11.21 -4.08
C LYS A 47 -6.43 -11.88 -3.72
N PRO A 48 -6.44 -13.20 -3.43
CA PRO A 48 -5.19 -13.91 -3.12
C PRO A 48 -4.18 -13.88 -4.26
N ASP A 49 -4.67 -13.87 -5.50
CA ASP A 49 -3.83 -13.84 -6.70
C ASP A 49 -4.00 -12.53 -7.47
N GLY A 50 -4.37 -11.46 -6.77
CA GLY A 50 -4.58 -10.17 -7.38
C GLY A 50 -3.28 -9.53 -7.85
N ARG A 51 -3.43 -8.49 -8.64
CA ARG A 51 -2.30 -7.77 -9.22
C ARG A 51 -1.67 -6.79 -8.27
N LEU A 52 -2.39 -6.43 -7.19
CA LEU A 52 -1.84 -5.55 -6.17
C LEU A 52 -1.20 -6.35 -5.05
N ILE A 53 0.01 -5.95 -4.69
CA ILE A 53 0.66 -6.38 -3.47
C ILE A 53 0.24 -5.34 -2.44
N ALA A 54 -0.67 -5.74 -1.54
CA ALA A 54 -1.36 -4.78 -0.67
C ALA A 54 -1.22 -5.17 0.79
N TYR A 55 -0.83 -4.20 1.61
CA TYR A 55 -0.67 -4.40 3.04
C TYR A 55 -1.29 -3.26 3.82
N ILE A 56 -1.91 -3.61 4.95
CA ILE A 56 -2.27 -2.64 5.97
C ILE A 56 -1.07 -2.48 6.89
N VAL A 57 -0.78 -1.25 7.27
CA VAL A 57 0.25 -0.94 8.26
C VAL A 57 -0.44 -0.78 9.60
N GLU A 58 0.01 -1.54 10.59
CA GLU A 58 -0.51 -1.44 11.95
C GLU A 58 0.58 -0.93 12.88
N ALA A 59 0.18 -0.04 13.80
CA ALA A 59 1.05 0.45 14.85
C ALA A 59 0.37 0.16 16.18
N ASP A 60 0.99 -0.67 17.01
CA ASP A 60 0.42 -1.10 18.30
C ASP A 60 -1.00 -1.63 18.16
N GLY A 61 -1.25 -2.41 17.11
CA GLY A 61 -2.54 -3.04 16.85
C GLY A 61 -3.58 -2.14 16.20
N LYS A 62 -3.25 -0.89 15.89
CA LYS A 62 -4.17 0.05 15.26
C LYS A 62 -3.77 0.28 13.81
N THR A 63 -4.76 0.50 12.94
CA THR A 63 -4.50 0.83 11.55
C THR A 63 -3.80 2.18 11.45
N ALA A 64 -2.60 2.17 10.89
CA ALA A 64 -1.77 3.37 10.76
C ALA A 64 -1.60 3.81 9.31
N GLY A 65 -1.89 2.93 8.34
CA GLY A 65 -1.73 3.26 6.94
C GLY A 65 -1.94 2.07 6.04
N PHE A 66 -1.60 2.25 4.77
CA PHE A 66 -1.64 1.15 3.81
C PHE A 66 -0.58 1.38 2.74
N GLY A 67 -0.21 0.29 2.05
CA GLY A 67 0.69 0.39 0.91
C GLY A 67 0.27 -0.54 -0.21
N PHE A 68 0.47 -0.10 -1.44
CA PHE A 68 0.24 -0.86 -2.66
C PHE A 68 1.52 -0.92 -3.47
N SER A 69 1.82 -2.09 -4.01
CA SER A 69 2.94 -2.30 -4.92
C SER A 69 2.50 -3.20 -6.06
N THR A 70 3.25 -3.20 -7.14
CA THR A 70 3.02 -4.08 -8.28
C THR A 70 4.32 -4.68 -8.74
N LEU A 71 4.23 -5.81 -9.44
CA LEU A 71 5.36 -6.39 -10.12
C LEU A 71 5.20 -6.14 -11.61
N LYS A 72 6.31 -5.80 -12.27
CA LYS A 72 6.31 -5.50 -13.68
C LYS A 72 7.52 -6.18 -14.33
N PHE A 73 7.28 -6.84 -15.46
CA PHE A 73 8.41 -7.34 -16.25
C PHE A 73 8.94 -6.19 -17.11
N GLU A 74 10.22 -5.88 -16.95
CA GLU A 74 10.85 -4.79 -17.67
C GLU A 74 11.87 -5.32 -18.66
N THR A 75 11.66 -4.99 -19.92
CA THR A 75 12.53 -5.50 -21.00
C THR A 75 13.94 -4.93 -20.92
N GLU A 76 14.10 -3.72 -20.40
CA GLU A 76 15.43 -3.13 -20.23
C GLU A 76 16.27 -3.89 -19.22
N VAL A 77 15.63 -4.49 -18.23
CA VAL A 77 16.29 -5.25 -17.16
C VAL A 77 16.31 -6.74 -17.50
N GLY A 78 15.38 -7.19 -18.31
CA GLY A 78 15.19 -8.60 -18.64
C GLY A 78 14.67 -9.38 -17.44
N GLY A 79 13.83 -8.76 -16.64
CA GLY A 79 13.30 -9.40 -15.43
C GLY A 79 12.20 -8.61 -14.78
N THR A 80 11.70 -9.16 -13.69
CA THR A 80 10.61 -8.56 -12.92
C THR A 80 11.16 -7.53 -11.95
N THR A 81 10.50 -6.37 -11.89
CA THR A 81 10.83 -5.30 -10.95
C THR A 81 9.64 -5.04 -10.04
N LEU A 82 9.93 -4.57 -8.85
CA LEU A 82 8.93 -4.22 -7.85
C LEU A 82 8.72 -2.71 -7.85
N TRP A 83 7.47 -2.30 -8.02
CA TRP A 83 7.12 -0.88 -8.05
C TRP A 83 6.24 -0.54 -6.85
N LEU A 84 6.65 0.48 -6.09
CA LEU A 84 5.84 1.03 -5.02
C LEU A 84 4.85 2.01 -5.63
N GLU A 85 3.56 1.67 -5.62
CA GLU A 85 2.51 2.51 -6.22
C GLU A 85 2.02 3.57 -5.25
N GLU A 86 1.68 3.16 -4.03
CA GLU A 86 1.15 4.07 -3.00
C GLU A 86 1.64 3.63 -1.64
N LEU A 87 1.94 4.61 -0.80
CA LEU A 87 2.15 4.38 0.62
C LEU A 87 1.57 5.56 1.38
N TYR A 88 0.53 5.29 2.15
CA TYR A 88 -0.12 6.30 2.97
C TYR A 88 0.07 5.96 4.44
N LEU A 89 0.46 6.95 5.23
CA LEU A 89 0.52 6.83 6.68
C LEU A 89 -0.33 7.95 7.28
N GLU A 90 -1.09 7.62 8.32
CA GLU A 90 -1.80 8.64 9.07
C GLU A 90 -0.79 9.66 9.60
N PRO A 91 -1.19 10.94 9.70
CA PRO A 91 -0.22 12.01 10.04
C PRO A 91 0.61 11.76 11.28
N GLU A 92 0.00 11.16 12.33
CA GLU A 92 0.72 10.92 13.59
C GLU A 92 1.81 9.86 13.47
N TYR A 93 1.83 9.09 12.39
CA TYR A 93 2.83 8.04 12.19
C TYR A 93 3.90 8.42 11.16
N ARG A 94 3.83 9.63 10.63
CA ARG A 94 4.82 10.09 9.65
C ARG A 94 6.10 10.53 10.34
N GLY A 95 7.22 10.37 9.64
CA GLY A 95 8.51 10.78 10.18
C GLY A 95 9.09 9.85 11.22
N CYS A 96 8.55 8.64 11.35
CA CYS A 96 9.00 7.64 12.33
C CYS A 96 9.78 6.50 11.71
N GLY A 97 10.12 6.59 10.43
CA GLY A 97 10.87 5.55 9.74
C GLY A 97 10.03 4.38 9.25
N ILE A 98 8.71 4.46 9.35
CA ILE A 98 7.82 3.36 8.93
C ILE A 98 7.90 3.13 7.43
N GLY A 99 8.01 4.20 6.63
CA GLY A 99 8.12 4.09 5.18
C GLY A 99 9.30 3.25 4.75
N GLY A 100 10.47 3.47 5.36
CA GLY A 100 11.66 2.68 5.08
C GLY A 100 11.48 1.23 5.48
N SER A 101 10.90 0.99 6.65
CA SER A 101 10.62 -0.37 7.12
C SER A 101 9.63 -1.09 6.20
N TYR A 102 8.61 -0.38 5.72
CA TYR A 102 7.65 -0.95 4.78
C TYR A 102 8.34 -1.38 3.49
N PHE A 103 9.17 -0.52 2.95
CA PHE A 103 9.89 -0.81 1.71
C PHE A 103 10.78 -2.04 1.87
N GLU A 104 11.52 -2.13 2.96
CA GLU A 104 12.38 -3.29 3.24
C GLU A 104 11.56 -4.56 3.42
N PHE A 105 10.40 -4.46 4.08
CA PHE A 105 9.50 -5.61 4.25
C PHE A 105 9.03 -6.13 2.90
N VAL A 106 8.53 -5.26 2.02
CA VAL A 106 8.03 -5.68 0.71
C VAL A 106 9.15 -6.27 -0.12
N LYS A 107 10.33 -5.66 -0.10
CA LYS A 107 11.51 -6.19 -0.80
C LYS A 107 11.83 -7.60 -0.32
N SER A 108 11.80 -7.84 0.99
CA SER A 108 12.16 -9.15 1.53
C SER A 108 11.16 -10.22 1.13
N GLU A 109 9.87 -9.86 0.98
CA GLU A 109 8.83 -10.81 0.56
C GLU A 109 9.02 -11.27 -0.88
N PHE A 110 9.67 -10.47 -1.70
CA PHE A 110 9.86 -10.76 -3.11
C PHE A 110 11.34 -10.88 -3.49
N GLY A 111 12.23 -10.92 -2.49
CA GLY A 111 13.66 -11.09 -2.73
C GLY A 111 13.94 -12.37 -3.52
N GLY A 112 14.80 -12.29 -4.50
CA GLY A 112 15.08 -13.39 -5.39
C GLY A 112 14.11 -13.51 -6.56
N LYS A 113 12.96 -12.84 -6.49
CA LYS A 113 11.97 -12.83 -7.57
C LYS A 113 11.99 -11.54 -8.38
N VAL A 114 12.69 -10.52 -7.88
CA VAL A 114 12.77 -9.21 -8.52
C VAL A 114 14.23 -8.81 -8.68
N LYS A 115 14.44 -7.89 -9.59
CA LYS A 115 15.78 -7.36 -9.87
C LYS A 115 15.89 -5.90 -9.49
#